data_8295f485ed61648a8b3950dd61c5903c
#
_entry.id   8295f485ed61648a8b3950dd61c5903c
#
_cell.length_a   1.000
_cell.length_b   1.000
_cell.length_c   1.000
_cell.angle_alpha   90.00
_cell.angle_beta   90.00
_cell.angle_gamma   90.00
#
_symmetry.space_group_name_H-M   'P 1'
#
loop_
_entity.id
_entity.type
_entity.pdbx_description
1 polymer ?
#
loop_
_entity_poly.entity_id
_entity_poly.type
_entity_poly.pdbx_seq_one_letter_code
_entity_poly.pdbx_strand_id
1 'polypeptide(L)'
;MIDKNSDFRNNTPHFIIIDDDAFNNFLCTALLHHLNPAITVSTFKDSDEAYKHLEQFSNSTSLSNVVILLDINLPRFEAWEFIEKFKKMSDAIHELTTLYIFTSAIDGRDKRKVASNPLIKGFIQKPMDKEVLEQIVASKTLHNAL
;
A
#
# COMPACT_ATOMS: atom_id res chain seq x y z
N MET A 1 13.00 30.24 9.44
CA MET A 1 12.44 30.18 8.08
C MET A 1 11.99 28.79 7.81
N ILE A 2 10.70 28.55 7.82
CA ILE A 2 10.13 27.23 7.55
C ILE A 2 10.22 26.98 6.05
N ASP A 3 10.98 25.97 5.66
CA ASP A 3 11.09 25.57 4.28
C ASP A 3 9.77 24.96 3.83
N LYS A 4 8.97 25.72 3.10
CA LYS A 4 7.67 25.24 2.59
C LYS A 4 7.79 24.02 1.70
N ASN A 5 8.98 23.71 1.20
CA ASN A 5 9.22 22.52 0.40
C ASN A 5 9.39 21.24 1.25
N SER A 6 9.73 21.36 2.54
CA SER A 6 9.84 20.18 3.40
C SER A 6 8.48 19.64 3.83
N ASP A 7 7.48 20.51 4.01
CA ASP A 7 6.15 20.11 4.44
C ASP A 7 5.41 19.30 3.34
N PHE A 8 5.65 19.62 2.07
CA PHE A 8 5.04 18.87 0.97
C PHE A 8 5.61 17.46 0.81
N ARG A 9 6.87 17.23 1.19
CA ARG A 9 7.48 15.90 1.11
C ARG A 9 6.96 14.95 2.17
N ASN A 10 6.59 15.47 3.34
CA ASN A 10 6.09 14.67 4.45
C ASN A 10 4.64 14.23 4.27
N ASN A 11 3.90 14.86 3.33
CA ASN A 11 2.50 14.55 3.07
C ASN A 11 2.30 13.61 1.87
N THR A 12 3.39 13.22 1.19
CA THR A 12 3.32 12.34 0.04
C THR A 12 3.28 10.88 0.52
N PRO A 13 2.28 10.09 0.10
CA PRO A 13 2.22 8.70 0.52
C PRO A 13 3.37 7.87 -0.03
N HIS A 14 3.79 6.86 0.73
CA HIS A 14 4.73 5.84 0.29
C HIS A 14 3.92 4.60 -0.10
N PHE A 15 4.05 4.15 -1.35
CA PHE A 15 3.37 2.96 -1.82
C PHE A 15 4.27 1.74 -1.73
N ILE A 16 3.73 0.67 -1.16
CA ILE A 16 4.36 -0.65 -1.14
C ILE A 16 3.49 -1.57 -1.98
N ILE A 17 4.04 -2.08 -3.08
CA ILE A 17 3.32 -2.98 -3.98
C ILE A 17 3.91 -4.38 -3.81
N ILE A 18 3.08 -5.33 -3.40
CA ILE A 18 3.47 -6.72 -3.20
C ILE A 18 2.78 -7.57 -4.25
N ASP A 19 3.53 -7.94 -5.28
CA ASP A 19 3.01 -8.61 -6.47
C ASP A 19 4.16 -9.28 -7.21
N ASP A 20 4.01 -10.54 -7.60
CA ASP A 20 5.03 -11.26 -8.36
C ASP A 20 5.04 -10.92 -9.85
N ASP A 21 4.04 -10.17 -10.34
CA ASP A 21 3.95 -9.71 -11.72
C ASP A 21 4.78 -8.43 -11.92
N ALA A 22 5.97 -8.58 -12.51
CA ALA A 22 6.88 -7.46 -12.75
C ALA A 22 6.29 -6.38 -13.66
N PHE A 23 5.47 -6.77 -14.64
CA PHE A 23 4.84 -5.83 -15.56
C PHE A 23 3.82 -4.97 -14.82
N ASN A 24 2.99 -5.58 -13.98
CA ASN A 24 2.02 -4.84 -13.18
C ASN A 24 2.72 -3.86 -12.22
N ASN A 25 3.81 -4.29 -11.59
CA ASN A 25 4.60 -3.44 -10.70
C ASN A 25 5.16 -2.23 -11.44
N PHE A 26 5.68 -2.45 -12.64
CA PHE A 26 6.19 -1.38 -13.50
C PHE A 26 5.07 -0.40 -13.87
N LEU A 27 3.93 -0.91 -14.31
CA LEU A 27 2.80 -0.07 -14.74
C LEU A 27 2.29 0.80 -13.59
N CYS A 28 2.07 0.22 -12.42
CA CYS A 28 1.60 0.96 -11.24
C CYS A 28 2.60 2.03 -10.80
N THR A 29 3.89 1.70 -10.82
CA THR A 29 4.95 2.65 -10.48
C THR A 29 4.95 3.83 -11.45
N ALA A 30 4.84 3.56 -12.74
CA ALA A 30 4.79 4.60 -13.77
C ALA A 30 3.57 5.52 -13.59
N LEU A 31 2.39 4.95 -13.32
CA LEU A 31 1.18 5.72 -13.09
C LEU A 31 1.31 6.61 -11.83
N LEU A 32 1.85 6.08 -10.76
CA LEU A 32 2.07 6.83 -9.52
C LEU A 32 3.02 8.01 -9.74
N HIS A 33 4.15 7.78 -10.39
CA HIS A 33 5.12 8.83 -10.69
C HIS A 33 4.58 9.86 -11.68
N HIS A 34 3.69 9.46 -12.57
CA HIS A 34 3.00 10.38 -13.45
C HIS A 34 2.07 11.33 -12.68
N LEU A 35 1.37 10.80 -11.66
CA LEU A 35 0.51 11.62 -10.81
C LEU A 35 1.31 12.57 -9.92
N ASN A 36 2.38 12.08 -9.32
CA ASN A 36 3.27 12.87 -8.48
C ASN A 36 4.66 12.22 -8.43
N PRO A 37 5.68 12.82 -9.06
CA PRO A 37 7.04 12.27 -9.05
C PRO A 37 7.68 12.13 -7.66
N ALA A 38 7.15 12.82 -6.65
CA ALA A 38 7.64 12.76 -5.29
C ALA A 38 7.14 11.51 -4.52
N ILE A 39 6.15 10.78 -5.05
CA ILE A 39 5.66 9.55 -4.43
C ILE A 39 6.78 8.51 -4.44
N THR A 40 7.06 7.94 -3.27
CA THR A 40 8.00 6.83 -3.14
C THR A 40 7.25 5.52 -3.40
N VAL A 41 7.80 4.67 -4.26
CA VAL A 41 7.21 3.37 -4.58
C VAL A 41 8.25 2.28 -4.33
N SER A 42 7.90 1.31 -3.50
CA SER A 42 8.70 0.11 -3.26
C SER A 42 7.92 -1.10 -3.76
N THR A 43 8.53 -1.92 -4.59
CA THR A 43 7.89 -3.11 -5.15
C THR A 43 8.58 -4.37 -4.63
N PHE A 44 7.78 -5.36 -4.28
CA PHE A 44 8.27 -6.64 -3.76
C PHE A 44 7.55 -7.78 -4.47
N LYS A 45 8.30 -8.77 -4.91
CA LYS A 45 7.74 -10.02 -5.45
C LYS A 45 7.45 -11.03 -4.36
N ASP A 46 8.05 -10.84 -3.19
CA ASP A 46 8.03 -11.73 -2.05
C ASP A 46 7.42 -10.99 -0.85
N SER A 47 6.45 -11.61 -0.21
CA SER A 47 5.75 -11.00 0.93
C SER A 47 6.64 -10.88 2.18
N ASP A 48 7.60 -11.79 2.38
CA ASP A 48 8.51 -11.72 3.52
C ASP A 48 9.46 -10.52 3.41
N GLU A 49 9.94 -10.22 2.22
CA GLU A 49 10.78 -9.04 2.00
C GLU A 49 9.99 -7.76 2.24
N ALA A 50 8.73 -7.73 1.79
CA ALA A 50 7.85 -6.60 2.05
C ALA A 50 7.59 -6.41 3.55
N TYR A 51 7.38 -7.49 4.27
CA TYR A 51 7.18 -7.46 5.71
C TYR A 51 8.41 -6.90 6.43
N LYS A 52 9.60 -7.36 6.08
CA LYS A 52 10.85 -6.84 6.64
C LYS A 52 11.04 -5.36 6.36
N HIS A 53 10.66 -4.93 5.17
CA HIS A 53 10.71 -3.52 4.81
C HIS A 53 9.74 -2.69 5.66
N LEU A 54 8.54 -3.20 5.90
CA LEU A 54 7.54 -2.56 6.73
C LEU A 54 7.97 -2.49 8.21
N GLU A 55 8.65 -3.52 8.72
CA GLU A 55 9.20 -3.52 10.09
C GLU A 55 10.17 -2.36 10.32
N GLN A 56 10.95 -1.99 9.31
CA GLN A 56 11.89 -0.89 9.42
C GLN A 56 11.20 0.45 9.70
N PHE A 57 9.95 0.61 9.25
CA PHE A 57 9.16 1.82 9.47
C PHE A 57 8.68 1.95 10.92
N SER A 58 8.61 0.86 11.67
CA SER A 58 8.17 0.90 13.07
C SER A 58 9.10 1.74 13.94
N ASN A 59 10.35 1.92 13.54
CA ASN A 59 11.35 2.70 14.24
C ASN A 59 11.56 4.09 13.65
N SER A 60 10.83 4.44 12.59
CA SER A 60 10.96 5.73 11.92
C SER A 60 9.84 6.68 12.35
N THR A 61 10.21 7.86 12.85
CA THR A 61 9.27 8.92 13.20
C THR A 61 8.90 9.81 12.01
N SER A 62 9.52 9.57 10.84
CA SER A 62 9.42 10.46 9.69
C SER A 62 8.36 10.06 8.65
N LEU A 63 7.72 8.90 8.79
CA LEU A 63 6.74 8.41 7.83
C LEU A 63 5.32 8.67 8.31
N SER A 64 4.55 9.35 7.49
CA SER A 64 3.19 9.74 7.82
C SER A 64 2.11 8.91 7.14
N ASN A 65 2.42 8.29 5.98
CA ASN A 65 1.42 7.51 5.22
C ASN A 65 2.07 6.44 4.38
N VAL A 66 1.59 5.22 4.56
CA VAL A 66 1.99 4.08 3.75
C VAL A 66 0.73 3.44 3.16
N VAL A 67 0.71 3.22 1.87
CA VAL A 67 -0.36 2.49 1.18
C VAL A 67 0.21 1.17 0.68
N ILE A 68 -0.39 0.07 1.09
CA ILE A 68 0.01 -1.27 0.68
C ILE A 68 -0.99 -1.79 -0.35
N LEU A 69 -0.48 -2.18 -1.52
CA LEU A 69 -1.25 -2.87 -2.55
C LEU A 69 -0.78 -4.32 -2.60
N LEU A 70 -1.61 -5.23 -2.12
CA LEU A 70 -1.25 -6.64 -1.94
C LEU A 70 -2.02 -7.52 -2.90
N ASP A 71 -1.30 -8.25 -3.77
CA ASP A 71 -1.91 -9.28 -4.62
C ASP A 71 -2.18 -10.55 -3.80
N ILE A 72 -3.45 -10.93 -3.72
CA ILE A 72 -3.85 -12.12 -2.96
C ILE A 72 -3.52 -13.42 -3.70
N ASN A 73 -3.24 -13.36 -5.00
CA ASN A 73 -2.89 -14.52 -5.82
C ASN A 73 -1.37 -14.83 -5.82
N LEU A 74 -0.65 -14.34 -4.82
CA LEU A 74 0.74 -14.74 -4.62
C LEU A 74 0.85 -16.25 -4.38
N PRO A 75 1.97 -16.90 -4.81
CA PRO A 75 2.16 -18.32 -4.59
C PRO A 75 2.09 -18.72 -3.11
N ARG A 76 1.70 -19.97 -2.83
CA ARG A 76 1.78 -20.60 -1.49
C ARG A 76 0.99 -19.86 -0.39
N PHE A 77 -0.07 -19.16 -0.75
CA PHE A 77 -0.88 -18.39 0.20
C PHE A 77 -0.09 -17.30 0.95
N GLU A 78 1.02 -16.84 0.40
CA GLU A 78 1.89 -15.84 1.03
C GLU A 78 1.17 -14.54 1.37
N ALA A 79 0.17 -14.14 0.56
CA ALA A 79 -0.61 -12.93 0.83
C ALA A 79 -1.37 -13.04 2.17
N TRP A 80 -2.01 -14.18 2.44
CA TRP A 80 -2.73 -14.39 3.69
C TRP A 80 -1.79 -14.49 4.88
N GLU A 81 -0.62 -15.09 4.70
CA GLU A 81 0.43 -15.11 5.73
C GLU A 81 0.91 -13.69 6.05
N PHE A 82 1.09 -12.86 5.02
CA PHE A 82 1.45 -11.47 5.20
C PHE A 82 0.39 -10.72 6.03
N ILE A 83 -0.89 -10.91 5.71
CA ILE A 83 -1.99 -10.27 6.43
C ILE A 83 -1.99 -10.67 7.90
N GLU A 84 -1.77 -11.96 8.21
CA GLU A 84 -1.70 -12.45 9.59
C GLU A 84 -0.51 -11.84 10.35
N LYS A 85 0.64 -11.71 9.72
CA LYS A 85 1.79 -11.03 10.32
C LYS A 85 1.55 -9.54 10.49
N PHE A 86 0.95 -8.91 9.50
CA PHE A 86 0.59 -7.49 9.56
C PHE A 86 -0.37 -7.21 10.72
N LYS A 87 -1.34 -8.08 10.94
CA LYS A 87 -2.29 -7.98 12.03
C LYS A 87 -1.60 -7.94 13.41
N LYS A 88 -0.46 -8.62 13.55
CA LYS A 88 0.30 -8.67 14.80
C LYS A 88 1.25 -7.49 14.99
N MET A 89 1.37 -6.61 14.01
CA MET A 89 2.18 -5.41 14.12
C MET A 89 1.54 -4.41 15.09
N SER A 90 2.33 -3.42 15.51
CA SER A 90 1.88 -2.40 16.47
C SER A 90 0.74 -1.54 15.93
N ASP A 91 -0.04 -0.96 16.82
CA ASP A 91 -1.10 -0.02 16.48
C ASP A 91 -0.56 1.19 15.71
N ALA A 92 0.66 1.63 16.04
CA ALA A 92 1.32 2.72 15.33
C ALA A 92 1.50 2.43 13.84
N ILE A 93 1.89 1.19 13.50
CA ILE A 93 2.00 0.76 12.10
C ILE A 93 0.62 0.72 11.44
N HIS A 94 -0.40 0.21 12.13
CA HIS A 94 -1.77 0.17 11.59
C HIS A 94 -2.32 1.56 11.33
N GLU A 95 -2.02 2.53 12.16
CA GLU A 95 -2.43 3.92 11.97
C GLU A 95 -1.75 4.59 10.77
N LEU A 96 -0.49 4.23 10.50
CA LEU A 96 0.29 4.77 9.39
C LEU A 96 -0.06 4.15 8.05
N THR A 97 -0.61 2.92 8.05
CA THR A 97 -0.76 2.14 6.82
C THR A 97 -2.22 1.98 6.43
N THR A 98 -2.46 1.92 5.12
CA THR A 98 -3.74 1.54 4.54
C THR A 98 -3.48 0.36 3.60
N LEU A 99 -4.12 -0.77 3.89
CA LEU A 99 -3.94 -2.01 3.13
C LEU A 99 -5.11 -2.22 2.18
N TYR A 100 -4.81 -2.33 0.89
CA TYR A 100 -5.75 -2.72 -0.15
C TYR A 100 -5.35 -4.08 -0.73
N ILE A 101 -6.34 -4.90 -1.03
CA ILE A 101 -6.16 -6.07 -1.87
C ILE A 101 -6.21 -5.63 -3.33
N PHE A 102 -5.20 -6.01 -4.11
CA PHE A 102 -5.05 -5.59 -5.51
C PHE A 102 -4.81 -6.82 -6.37
N THR A 103 -5.83 -7.27 -7.10
CA THR A 103 -5.75 -8.54 -7.80
C THR A 103 -6.63 -8.54 -9.07
N SER A 104 -6.32 -9.44 -10.01
CA SER A 104 -7.08 -9.59 -11.26
C SER A 104 -8.37 -10.39 -11.06
N ALA A 105 -8.39 -11.30 -10.08
CA ALA A 105 -9.56 -12.13 -9.80
C ALA A 105 -9.64 -12.45 -8.31
N ILE A 106 -10.85 -12.42 -7.78
CA ILE A 106 -11.13 -12.75 -6.40
C ILE A 106 -12.39 -13.65 -6.37
N ASP A 107 -12.29 -14.81 -5.72
CA ASP A 107 -13.43 -15.68 -5.54
C ASP A 107 -14.31 -15.24 -4.35
N GLY A 108 -15.49 -15.88 -4.23
CA GLY A 108 -16.45 -15.51 -3.18
C GLY A 108 -15.93 -15.74 -1.76
N ARG A 109 -15.07 -16.74 -1.56
CA ARG A 109 -14.46 -17.02 -0.26
C ARG A 109 -13.50 -15.90 0.13
N ASP A 110 -12.65 -15.50 -0.80
CA ASP A 110 -11.69 -14.44 -0.57
C ASP A 110 -12.37 -13.09 -0.38
N LYS A 111 -13.43 -12.81 -1.13
CA LYS A 111 -14.26 -11.61 -0.92
C LYS A 111 -14.78 -11.54 0.51
N ARG A 112 -15.27 -12.66 1.04
CA ARG A 112 -15.78 -12.71 2.42
C ARG A 112 -14.67 -12.48 3.44
N LYS A 113 -13.49 -13.06 3.22
CA LYS A 113 -12.33 -12.85 4.09
C LYS A 113 -11.89 -11.37 4.09
N VAL A 114 -11.85 -10.76 2.92
CA VAL A 114 -11.52 -9.33 2.79
C VAL A 114 -12.55 -8.48 3.51
N ALA A 115 -13.83 -8.73 3.28
CA ALA A 115 -14.90 -7.94 3.88
C ALA A 115 -14.95 -8.06 5.41
N SER A 116 -14.54 -9.21 5.96
CA SER A 116 -14.56 -9.45 7.41
C SER A 116 -13.33 -8.95 8.15
N ASN A 117 -12.28 -8.52 7.43
CA ASN A 117 -11.03 -8.09 8.05
C ASN A 117 -10.98 -6.56 8.14
N PRO A 118 -11.06 -5.97 9.36
CA PRO A 118 -11.09 -4.52 9.51
C PRO A 118 -9.78 -3.82 9.13
N LEU A 119 -8.67 -4.56 9.00
CA LEU A 119 -7.39 -4.01 8.57
C LEU A 119 -7.30 -3.81 7.05
N ILE A 120 -8.19 -4.45 6.29
CA ILE A 120 -8.23 -4.31 4.83
C ILE A 120 -9.23 -3.20 4.49
N LYS A 121 -8.73 -2.13 3.88
CA LYS A 121 -9.55 -0.97 3.50
C LYS A 121 -10.53 -1.31 2.38
N GLY A 122 -10.10 -2.12 1.43
CA GLY A 122 -10.94 -2.50 0.31
C GLY A 122 -10.19 -3.31 -0.72
N PHE A 123 -10.91 -3.56 -1.81
CA PHE A 123 -10.46 -4.37 -2.93
C PHE A 123 -10.34 -3.50 -4.17
N ILE A 124 -9.23 -3.65 -4.90
CA ILE A 124 -8.99 -2.96 -6.17
C ILE A 124 -8.73 -4.04 -7.22
N GLN A 125 -9.45 -3.96 -8.33
CA GLN A 125 -9.30 -4.90 -9.43
C GLN A 125 -8.22 -4.43 -10.40
N LYS A 126 -7.37 -5.35 -10.84
CA LYS A 126 -6.41 -5.10 -11.91
C LYS A 126 -7.11 -5.07 -13.27
N PRO A 127 -6.64 -4.30 -14.24
CA PRO A 127 -5.51 -3.38 -14.18
C PRO A 127 -5.85 -2.14 -13.37
N MET A 128 -4.82 -1.45 -12.84
CA MET A 128 -5.02 -0.24 -12.05
C MET A 128 -5.70 0.84 -12.90
N ASP A 129 -6.80 1.37 -12.39
CA ASP A 129 -7.48 2.50 -12.97
C ASP A 129 -6.84 3.80 -12.45
N LYS A 130 -6.50 4.69 -13.36
CA LYS A 130 -5.89 5.98 -13.02
C LYS A 130 -6.77 6.79 -12.07
N GLU A 131 -8.08 6.79 -12.28
CA GLU A 131 -9.01 7.55 -11.43
C GLU A 131 -9.06 7.00 -10.01
N VAL A 132 -9.05 5.68 -9.85
CA VAL A 132 -8.98 5.03 -8.54
C VAL A 132 -7.70 5.41 -7.83
N LEU A 133 -6.58 5.39 -8.54
CA LEU A 133 -5.29 5.76 -7.99
C LEU A 133 -5.24 7.23 -7.57
N GLU A 134 -5.79 8.11 -8.39
CA GLU A 134 -5.92 9.55 -8.06
C GLU A 134 -6.72 9.75 -6.77
N GLN A 135 -7.81 9.03 -6.60
CA GLN A 135 -8.64 9.11 -5.40
C GLN A 135 -7.89 8.64 -4.14
N ILE A 136 -7.12 7.55 -4.26
CA ILE A 136 -6.32 7.05 -3.14
C ILE A 136 -5.27 8.08 -2.73
N VAL A 137 -4.54 8.64 -3.70
CA VAL A 137 -3.50 9.63 -3.46
C VAL A 137 -4.11 10.90 -2.84
N ALA A 138 -5.21 11.39 -3.38
CA ALA A 138 -5.89 12.59 -2.88
C ALA A 138 -6.42 12.40 -1.45
N SER A 139 -7.02 11.24 -1.17
CA SER A 139 -7.52 10.88 0.16
C SER A 139 -6.41 10.93 1.22
N LYS A 140 -5.24 10.40 0.90
CA LYS A 140 -4.10 10.38 1.83
C LYS A 140 -3.50 11.78 2.02
N THR A 141 -3.42 12.56 0.98
CA THR A 141 -2.92 13.93 1.05
C THR A 141 -3.82 14.82 1.90
N LEU A 142 -5.16 14.72 1.71
CA LEU A 142 -6.14 15.48 2.48
C LEU A 142 -6.17 15.09 3.96
N HIS A 143 -6.02 13.80 4.26
CA HIS A 143 -6.03 13.31 5.64
C HIS A 143 -4.87 13.87 6.45
N ASN A 144 -3.75 14.17 5.81
CA ASN A 144 -2.57 14.76 6.45
C ASN A 144 -2.63 16.30 6.56
N ALA A 145 -3.50 16.95 5.81
CA ALA A 145 -3.67 18.40 5.84
C ALA A 145 -4.56 18.88 7.00
N LEU A 146 -5.23 17.94 7.67
CA LEU A 146 -6.06 18.21 8.85
C LEU A 146 -5.37 17.81 10.13
#